data_fb1fb6d52409f8ed5cfb1e109369c279
#
_entry.id   fb1fb6d52409f8ed5cfb1e109369c279
#
_cell.length_a   1.000
_cell.length_b   1.000
_cell.length_c   1.000
_cell.angle_alpha   90.00
_cell.angle_beta   90.00
_cell.angle_gamma   90.00
#
_symmetry.space_group_name_H-M   'P 1'
#
loop_
_entity.id
_entity.type
_entity.pdbx_description
1 polymer ?
#
loop_
_entity_poly.entity_id
_entity_poly.type
_entity_poly.pdbx_seq_one_letter_code
_entity_poly.pdbx_strand_id
1 'polypeptide(L)'
;MHIACLLALGDNLITLSLLKEIAFKQQQPLKILGTHLTLKIARLLECEKHFEIIPLFENIPAFYDLKKQGVFWAMKDFLLLLKAIKKHQIKHLILEKQDFRSALLAKCIPITTPNKGIKNVYQNRQELFFQIYGHVFDHSPYPMNLKNPKKILINPFTREKDKNISLEHLQIVLKLLKPFCVTLLDFEERYAFLQNEAAHYRAKTSLEEVKNLILESDLYIGGDSFLIHLAYYLEKNYFIFFYRDNDEFMPPNSKNENFLKAHKSHSIEQDLAKKFRYLGLL
;
A
#
# COMPACT_ATOMS: atom_id res chain seq x y z
N MET A 1 -13.88 12.96 17.57
CA MET A 1 -13.53 11.62 17.08
C MET A 1 -12.19 11.70 16.38
N HIS A 2 -11.30 10.74 16.55
CA HIS A 2 -10.00 10.68 15.89
C HIS A 2 -9.80 9.32 15.24
N ILE A 3 -9.04 9.30 14.14
CA ILE A 3 -8.71 8.07 13.41
C ILE A 3 -7.24 7.76 13.68
N ALA A 4 -6.93 6.52 14.00
CA ALA A 4 -5.56 6.10 14.25
C ALA A 4 -4.96 5.42 13.01
N CYS A 5 -4.10 6.13 12.30
CA CYS A 5 -3.32 5.65 11.16
C CYS A 5 -1.89 5.31 11.60
N LEU A 6 -1.74 4.17 12.25
CA LEU A 6 -0.51 3.73 12.92
C LEU A 6 0.17 2.52 12.27
N LEU A 7 -0.36 2.04 11.15
CA LEU A 7 0.10 0.84 10.46
C LEU A 7 1.16 1.14 9.39
N ALA A 8 1.37 0.19 8.49
CA ALA A 8 2.37 0.29 7.42
C ALA A 8 1.97 1.32 6.34
N LEU A 9 2.91 1.65 5.46
CA LEU A 9 2.71 2.61 4.36
C LEU A 9 1.50 2.25 3.49
N GLY A 10 1.32 0.97 3.14
CA GLY A 10 0.20 0.50 2.33
C GLY A 10 -1.15 0.71 3.03
N ASP A 11 -1.23 0.37 4.31
CA ASP A 11 -2.43 0.58 5.12
C ASP A 11 -2.77 2.08 5.23
N ASN A 12 -1.77 2.92 5.53
CA ASN A 12 -1.94 4.38 5.60
C ASN A 12 -2.42 4.94 4.25
N LEU A 13 -1.86 4.47 3.14
CA LEU A 13 -2.28 4.90 1.80
C LEU A 13 -3.77 4.60 1.57
N ILE A 14 -4.19 3.35 1.81
CA ILE A 14 -5.59 2.91 1.65
C ILE A 14 -6.52 3.75 2.53
N THR A 15 -6.16 3.91 3.80
CA THR A 15 -6.97 4.67 4.75
C THR A 15 -7.07 6.15 4.37
N LEU A 16 -5.94 6.81 4.11
CA LEU A 16 -5.93 8.25 3.79
C LEU A 16 -6.62 8.59 2.48
N SER A 17 -6.56 7.71 1.48
CA SER A 17 -7.27 7.90 0.22
C SER A 17 -8.79 7.91 0.42
N LEU A 18 -9.31 6.98 1.21
CA LEU A 18 -10.74 6.95 1.56
C LEU A 18 -11.13 8.15 2.42
N LEU A 19 -10.31 8.52 3.39
CA LEU A 19 -10.57 9.68 4.26
C LEU A 19 -10.51 11.01 3.52
N LYS A 20 -9.72 11.13 2.45
CA LYS A 20 -9.68 12.31 1.58
C LYS A 20 -11.06 12.61 0.98
N GLU A 21 -11.74 11.57 0.49
CA GLU A 21 -13.11 11.73 -0.06
C GLU A 21 -14.11 12.20 1.00
N ILE A 22 -14.03 11.62 2.20
CA ILE A 22 -14.90 12.00 3.32
C ILE A 22 -14.64 13.45 3.73
N ALA A 23 -13.37 13.81 3.92
CA ALA A 23 -12.99 15.17 4.32
C ALA A 23 -13.42 16.22 3.29
N PHE A 24 -13.29 15.89 2.00
CA PHE A 24 -13.75 16.76 0.91
C PHE A 24 -15.28 17.00 0.97
N LYS A 25 -16.06 15.93 1.19
CA LYS A 25 -17.54 16.05 1.31
C LYS A 25 -17.97 16.80 2.57
N GLN A 26 -17.30 16.55 3.70
CA GLN A 26 -17.63 17.21 4.97
C GLN A 26 -17.14 18.66 5.06
N GLN A 27 -16.26 19.09 4.16
CA GLN A 27 -15.62 20.41 4.16
C GLN A 27 -14.94 20.76 5.50
N GLN A 28 -14.50 19.75 6.24
CA GLN A 28 -13.82 19.88 7.52
C GLN A 28 -12.62 18.92 7.60
N PRO A 29 -11.49 19.37 8.16
CA PRO A 29 -10.35 18.49 8.38
C PRO A 29 -10.69 17.35 9.32
N LEU A 30 -10.31 16.13 8.95
CA LEU A 30 -10.42 14.97 9.83
C LEU A 30 -9.22 14.89 10.76
N LYS A 31 -9.47 14.52 12.01
CA LYS A 31 -8.44 14.41 13.05
C LYS A 31 -7.82 13.02 13.04
N ILE A 32 -6.50 12.97 12.85
CA ILE A 32 -5.76 11.72 12.70
C ILE A 32 -4.64 11.65 13.74
N LEU A 33 -4.58 10.55 14.50
CA LEU A 33 -3.38 10.13 15.21
C LEU A 33 -2.55 9.30 14.27
N GLY A 34 -1.36 9.74 13.96
CA GLY A 34 -0.54 9.09 12.94
C GLY A 34 0.92 8.92 13.35
N THR A 35 1.70 8.58 12.35
CA THR A 35 3.16 8.54 12.40
C THR A 35 3.73 9.60 11.46
N HIS A 36 5.05 9.81 11.48
CA HIS A 36 5.68 10.61 10.43
C HIS A 36 5.52 10.00 9.04
N LEU A 37 5.36 8.67 8.94
CA LEU A 37 4.98 8.00 7.68
C LEU A 37 3.59 8.42 7.21
N THR A 38 2.62 8.59 8.12
CA THR A 38 1.27 9.07 7.79
C THR A 38 1.33 10.45 7.15
N LEU A 39 2.14 11.37 7.70
CA LEU A 39 2.38 12.69 7.11
C LEU A 39 3.00 12.60 5.71
N LYS A 40 4.02 11.75 5.52
CA LYS A 40 4.64 11.54 4.20
C LYS A 40 3.64 11.06 3.17
N ILE A 41 2.75 10.12 3.54
CA ILE A 41 1.70 9.64 2.63
C ILE A 41 0.66 10.72 2.35
N ALA A 42 0.24 11.51 3.35
CA ALA A 42 -0.70 12.61 3.14
C ALA A 42 -0.16 13.65 2.14
N ARG A 43 1.16 13.96 2.21
CA ARG A 43 1.84 14.82 1.23
C ARG A 43 1.91 14.18 -0.15
N LEU A 44 2.33 12.91 -0.22
CA LEU A 44 2.40 12.17 -1.47
C LEU A 44 1.05 12.13 -2.21
N LEU A 45 -0.05 12.02 -1.46
CA LEU A 45 -1.43 12.06 -1.98
C LEU A 45 -2.00 13.48 -2.15
N GLU A 46 -1.21 14.52 -1.84
CA GLU A 46 -1.64 15.93 -1.91
C GLU A 46 -2.93 16.20 -1.13
N CYS A 47 -3.08 15.53 0.01
CA CYS A 47 -4.28 15.61 0.84
C CYS A 47 -4.05 16.10 2.28
N GLU A 48 -2.85 16.56 2.62
CA GLU A 48 -2.51 17.02 3.97
C GLU A 48 -3.44 18.14 4.48
N LYS A 49 -3.90 19.03 3.61
CA LYS A 49 -4.85 20.10 3.95
C LYS A 49 -6.23 19.60 4.42
N HIS A 50 -6.54 18.34 4.16
CA HIS A 50 -7.80 17.71 4.56
C HIS A 50 -7.70 17.03 5.93
N PHE A 51 -6.53 17.06 6.57
CA PHE A 51 -6.27 16.34 7.79
C PHE A 51 -5.57 17.21 8.84
N GLU A 52 -6.01 17.07 10.10
CA GLU A 52 -5.28 17.52 11.28
C GLU A 52 -4.51 16.31 11.84
N ILE A 53 -3.27 16.11 11.38
CA ILE A 53 -2.47 14.94 11.74
C ILE A 53 -1.61 15.26 12.95
N ILE A 54 -1.73 14.45 14.00
CA ILE A 54 -0.88 14.45 15.18
C ILE A 54 0.13 13.30 15.03
N PRO A 55 1.38 13.55 14.62
CA PRO A 55 2.39 12.52 14.46
C PRO A 55 2.97 12.12 15.82
N LEU A 56 2.58 10.97 16.34
CA LEU A 56 3.03 10.46 17.64
C LEU A 56 4.33 9.66 17.57
N PHE A 57 4.59 9.03 16.43
CA PHE A 57 5.68 8.09 16.24
C PHE A 57 6.42 8.38 14.94
N GLU A 58 7.74 8.14 14.94
CA GLU A 58 8.53 8.24 13.70
C GLU A 58 8.12 7.18 12.69
N ASN A 59 7.92 5.95 13.18
CA ASN A 59 7.61 4.77 12.38
C ASN A 59 6.41 4.03 12.98
N ILE A 60 6.15 2.83 12.48
CA ILE A 60 5.13 1.94 13.05
C ILE A 60 5.44 1.69 14.52
N PRO A 61 4.48 1.92 15.45
CA PRO A 61 4.70 1.71 16.87
C PRO A 61 5.11 0.27 17.20
N ALA A 62 6.00 0.10 18.17
CA ALA A 62 6.56 -1.19 18.56
C ALA A 62 5.50 -2.21 18.99
N PHE A 63 4.35 -1.78 19.50
CA PHE A 63 3.25 -2.69 19.84
C PHE A 63 2.56 -3.35 18.62
N TYR A 64 2.82 -2.86 17.40
CA TYR A 64 2.41 -3.53 16.16
C TYR A 64 3.46 -4.53 15.65
N ASP A 65 4.69 -4.51 16.16
CA ASP A 65 5.77 -5.44 15.78
C ASP A 65 6.54 -5.97 17.00
N LEU A 66 5.78 -6.57 17.94
CA LEU A 66 6.31 -7.11 19.20
C LEU A 66 7.48 -8.07 19.02
N LYS A 67 7.43 -8.90 17.96
CA LYS A 67 8.47 -9.92 17.70
C LYS A 67 9.82 -9.28 17.37
N LYS A 68 9.82 -8.13 16.68
CA LYS A 68 11.05 -7.43 16.27
C LYS A 68 11.50 -6.40 17.29
N GLN A 69 10.57 -5.71 17.93
CA GLN A 69 10.87 -4.56 18.79
C GLN A 69 10.96 -4.92 20.28
N GLY A 70 10.30 -6.00 20.70
CA GLY A 70 10.27 -6.43 22.09
C GLY A 70 9.21 -5.73 22.95
N VAL A 71 8.91 -6.36 24.11
CA VAL A 71 7.80 -5.95 25.00
C VAL A 71 8.04 -4.57 25.64
N PHE A 72 9.29 -4.26 25.99
CA PHE A 72 9.64 -2.98 26.63
C PHE A 72 9.26 -1.78 25.76
N TRP A 73 9.68 -1.79 24.50
CA TRP A 73 9.37 -0.72 23.55
C TRP A 73 7.88 -0.66 23.21
N ALA A 74 7.24 -1.81 23.12
CA ALA A 74 5.79 -1.87 22.92
C ALA A 74 5.00 -1.23 24.06
N MET A 75 5.40 -1.46 25.33
CA MET A 75 4.81 -0.80 26.49
C MET A 75 5.06 0.71 26.47
N LYS A 76 6.29 1.15 26.14
CA LYS A 76 6.64 2.58 26.05
C LYS A 76 5.75 3.28 25.04
N ASP A 77 5.62 2.73 23.84
CA ASP A 77 4.80 3.30 22.77
C ASP A 77 3.30 3.27 23.12
N PHE A 78 2.83 2.23 23.78
CA PHE A 78 1.46 2.17 24.25
C PHE A 78 1.14 3.24 25.29
N LEU A 79 2.04 3.48 26.24
CA LEU A 79 1.92 4.56 27.23
C LEU A 79 1.97 5.94 26.56
N LEU A 80 2.79 6.12 25.53
CA LEU A 80 2.84 7.35 24.75
C LEU A 80 1.49 7.61 24.06
N LEU A 81 0.89 6.57 23.46
CA LEU A 81 -0.45 6.67 22.88
C LEU A 81 -1.51 7.07 23.90
N LEU A 82 -1.50 6.47 25.09
CA LEU A 82 -2.43 6.84 26.18
C LEU A 82 -2.24 8.28 26.66
N LYS A 83 -0.99 8.73 26.77
CA LYS A 83 -0.70 10.13 27.11
C LYS A 83 -1.22 11.09 26.04
N ALA A 84 -1.07 10.75 24.76
CA ALA A 84 -1.58 11.57 23.67
C ALA A 84 -3.12 11.61 23.68
N ILE A 85 -3.79 10.48 23.89
CA ILE A 85 -5.25 10.41 24.04
C ILE A 85 -5.72 11.38 25.14
N LYS A 86 -5.05 11.37 26.29
CA LYS A 86 -5.37 12.29 27.40
C LYS A 86 -5.06 13.75 27.05
N LYS A 87 -3.86 14.04 26.51
CA LYS A 87 -3.41 15.38 26.16
C LYS A 87 -4.33 16.08 25.15
N HIS A 88 -4.77 15.33 24.12
CA HIS A 88 -5.62 15.84 23.05
C HIS A 88 -7.12 15.63 23.32
N GLN A 89 -7.49 15.23 24.55
CA GLN A 89 -8.88 15.02 25.01
C GLN A 89 -9.70 14.15 24.03
N ILE A 90 -9.07 13.08 23.54
CA ILE A 90 -9.69 12.19 22.57
C ILE A 90 -10.78 11.38 23.27
N LYS A 91 -12.03 11.56 22.85
CA LYS A 91 -13.18 10.88 23.46
C LYS A 91 -13.57 9.57 22.76
N HIS A 92 -13.13 9.39 21.52
CA HIS A 92 -13.44 8.22 20.71
C HIS A 92 -12.34 8.03 19.67
N LEU A 93 -11.88 6.79 19.50
CA LEU A 93 -10.81 6.42 18.57
C LEU A 93 -11.30 5.38 17.56
N ILE A 94 -11.08 5.64 16.28
CA ILE A 94 -11.29 4.69 15.20
C ILE A 94 -9.96 4.01 14.92
N LEU A 95 -9.93 2.68 14.93
CA LEU A 95 -8.73 1.89 14.66
C LEU A 95 -8.85 1.17 13.32
N GLU A 96 -7.74 1.08 12.60
CA GLU A 96 -7.66 0.39 11.31
C GLU A 96 -7.70 -1.14 11.41
N LYS A 97 -7.52 -1.71 12.58
CA LYS A 97 -7.44 -3.16 12.80
C LYS A 97 -8.09 -3.57 14.11
N GLN A 98 -8.79 -4.71 14.06
CA GLN A 98 -9.33 -5.35 15.25
C GLN A 98 -8.43 -6.52 15.68
N ASP A 99 -7.76 -6.36 16.83
CA ASP A 99 -6.91 -7.39 17.45
C ASP A 99 -6.86 -7.23 18.98
N PHE A 100 -5.96 -7.96 19.66
CA PHE A 100 -5.84 -7.86 21.13
C PHE A 100 -5.49 -6.46 21.62
N ARG A 101 -4.78 -5.65 20.80
CA ARG A 101 -4.38 -4.27 21.13
C ARG A 101 -5.57 -3.34 21.14
N SER A 102 -6.47 -3.50 20.15
CA SER A 102 -7.73 -2.78 20.14
C SER A 102 -8.59 -3.13 21.36
N ALA A 103 -8.63 -4.42 21.74
CA ALA A 103 -9.33 -4.85 22.95
C ALA A 103 -8.73 -4.24 24.23
N LEU A 104 -7.41 -4.06 24.28
CA LEU A 104 -6.75 -3.39 25.40
C LEU A 104 -7.09 -1.89 25.44
N LEU A 105 -7.03 -1.19 24.29
CA LEU A 105 -7.41 0.21 24.20
C LEU A 105 -8.89 0.47 24.52
N ALA A 106 -9.77 -0.48 24.18
CA ALA A 106 -11.21 -0.39 24.50
C ALA A 106 -11.51 -0.30 26.01
N LYS A 107 -10.59 -0.75 26.86
CA LYS A 107 -10.68 -0.57 28.33
C LYS A 107 -10.39 0.86 28.78
N CYS A 108 -9.73 1.65 27.93
CA CYS A 108 -9.28 3.00 28.27
C CYS A 108 -10.12 4.09 27.59
N ILE A 109 -10.69 3.81 26.43
CA ILE A 109 -11.44 4.77 25.61
C ILE A 109 -12.42 4.04 24.70
N PRO A 110 -13.60 4.61 24.37
CA PRO A 110 -14.47 4.10 23.33
C PRO A 110 -13.73 3.97 22.00
N ILE A 111 -13.83 2.80 21.36
CA ILE A 111 -13.21 2.54 20.05
C ILE A 111 -14.24 2.01 19.05
N THR A 112 -13.96 2.26 17.76
CA THR A 112 -14.62 1.57 16.65
C THR A 112 -13.54 0.88 15.83
N THR A 113 -13.81 -0.36 15.41
CA THR A 113 -12.87 -1.20 14.66
C THR A 113 -13.55 -1.81 13.44
N PRO A 114 -12.79 -2.21 12.42
CA PRO A 114 -13.35 -2.90 11.26
C PRO A 114 -14.02 -4.23 11.61
N ASN A 115 -14.92 -4.69 10.74
CA ASN A 115 -15.56 -5.98 10.86
C ASN A 115 -14.59 -7.12 10.49
N LYS A 116 -14.43 -8.10 11.37
CA LYS A 116 -13.58 -9.29 11.12
C LYS A 116 -14.06 -10.18 9.96
N GLY A 117 -15.35 -10.14 9.64
CA GLY A 117 -15.93 -10.95 8.56
C GLY A 117 -15.51 -10.49 7.15
N ILE A 118 -15.05 -9.27 7.00
CA ILE A 118 -14.62 -8.71 5.71
C ILE A 118 -13.12 -8.92 5.56
N LYS A 119 -12.71 -9.83 4.65
CA LYS A 119 -11.30 -10.19 4.45
C LYS A 119 -10.52 -9.13 3.67
N ASN A 120 -11.09 -8.61 2.58
CA ASN A 120 -10.38 -7.63 1.76
C ASN A 120 -10.24 -6.30 2.50
N VAL A 121 -9.02 -5.78 2.55
CA VAL A 121 -8.67 -4.60 3.36
C VAL A 121 -9.35 -3.32 2.85
N TYR A 122 -9.54 -3.18 1.56
CA TYR A 122 -10.25 -2.02 0.98
C TYR A 122 -11.72 -2.04 1.36
N GLN A 123 -12.41 -3.16 1.13
CA GLN A 123 -13.83 -3.31 1.50
C GLN A 123 -14.03 -3.13 3.00
N ASN A 124 -13.12 -3.66 3.81
CA ASN A 124 -13.15 -3.55 5.25
C ASN A 124 -13.06 -2.08 5.74
N ARG A 125 -12.19 -1.26 5.12
CA ARG A 125 -12.09 0.17 5.42
C ARG A 125 -13.30 0.97 4.92
N GLN A 126 -13.79 0.65 3.74
CA GLN A 126 -15.00 1.27 3.18
C GLN A 126 -16.20 1.04 4.09
N GLU A 127 -16.43 -0.20 4.51
CA GLU A 127 -17.51 -0.55 5.43
C GLU A 127 -17.37 0.16 6.77
N LEU A 128 -16.16 0.19 7.35
CA LEU A 128 -15.88 0.92 8.59
C LEU A 128 -16.27 2.40 8.46
N PHE A 129 -15.84 3.05 7.39
CA PHE A 129 -16.11 4.48 7.20
C PHE A 129 -17.56 4.76 6.77
N PHE A 130 -18.20 3.83 6.07
CA PHE A 130 -19.65 3.92 5.82
C PHE A 130 -20.44 3.91 7.13
N GLN A 131 -20.14 2.99 8.04
CA GLN A 131 -20.79 2.91 9.35
C GLN A 131 -20.61 4.18 10.19
N ILE A 132 -19.47 4.85 10.07
CA ILE A 132 -19.14 6.02 10.88
C ILE A 132 -19.65 7.33 10.25
N TYR A 133 -19.50 7.48 8.95
CA TYR A 133 -19.73 8.74 8.24
C TYR A 133 -20.93 8.70 7.29
N GLY A 134 -21.55 7.53 7.09
CA GLY A 134 -22.62 7.36 6.10
C GLY A 134 -22.18 7.57 4.65
N HIS A 135 -20.83 7.54 4.40
CA HIS A 135 -20.27 7.80 3.09
C HIS A 135 -20.21 6.52 2.25
N VAL A 136 -20.92 6.51 1.14
CA VAL A 136 -20.81 5.47 0.11
C VAL A 136 -19.64 5.83 -0.80
N PHE A 137 -18.67 4.95 -0.89
CA PHE A 137 -17.51 5.09 -1.77
C PHE A 137 -17.90 4.60 -3.17
N ASP A 138 -17.80 5.49 -4.15
CA ASP A 138 -17.97 5.12 -5.55
C ASP A 138 -16.63 4.61 -6.10
N HIS A 139 -16.35 3.37 -5.79
CA HIS A 139 -15.18 2.68 -6.34
C HIS A 139 -15.61 1.73 -7.45
N SER A 140 -16.15 2.30 -8.51
CA SER A 140 -16.13 1.60 -9.79
C SER A 140 -14.67 1.38 -10.15
N PRO A 141 -14.15 0.12 -10.09
CA PRO A 141 -12.75 -0.10 -10.39
C PRO A 141 -12.50 0.38 -11.81
N TYR A 142 -11.58 1.34 -11.97
CA TYR A 142 -11.21 1.80 -13.32
C TYR A 142 -10.77 0.59 -14.17
N PRO A 143 -11.22 0.52 -15.43
CA PRO A 143 -10.83 -0.59 -16.28
C PRO A 143 -9.34 -0.50 -16.58
N MET A 144 -8.62 -1.59 -16.32
CA MET A 144 -7.24 -1.70 -16.78
C MET A 144 -7.25 -1.74 -18.31
N ASN A 145 -6.63 -0.75 -18.93
CA ASN A 145 -6.61 -0.59 -20.38
C ASN A 145 -5.19 -0.31 -20.85
N LEU A 146 -4.51 -1.37 -21.30
CA LEU A 146 -3.19 -1.28 -21.91
C LEU A 146 -3.36 -1.18 -23.42
N LYS A 147 -3.46 0.04 -23.94
CA LYS A 147 -3.44 0.30 -25.37
C LYS A 147 -2.03 0.70 -25.80
N ASN A 148 -1.33 -0.19 -26.51
CA ASN A 148 0.02 0.03 -27.04
C ASN A 148 1.00 0.57 -25.97
N PRO A 149 1.23 -0.15 -24.86
CA PRO A 149 2.14 0.31 -23.82
C PRO A 149 3.55 0.49 -24.38
N LYS A 150 4.24 1.53 -23.91
CA LYS A 150 5.62 1.83 -24.32
C LYS A 150 6.57 1.85 -23.13
N LYS A 151 6.10 2.35 -21.99
CA LYS A 151 6.90 2.57 -20.79
C LYS A 151 6.44 1.64 -19.67
N ILE A 152 7.34 0.81 -19.19
CA ILE A 152 7.07 -0.15 -18.11
C ILE A 152 8.01 0.15 -16.94
N LEU A 153 7.44 0.29 -15.75
CA LEU A 153 8.18 0.47 -14.52
C LEU A 153 8.18 -0.83 -13.72
N ILE A 154 9.35 -1.34 -13.36
CA ILE A 154 9.49 -2.57 -12.56
C ILE A 154 10.13 -2.24 -11.22
N ASN A 155 9.49 -2.66 -10.13
CA ASN A 155 10.08 -2.66 -8.80
C ASN A 155 10.10 -4.08 -8.22
N PRO A 156 11.27 -4.74 -8.15
CA PRO A 156 11.36 -6.09 -7.63
C PRO A 156 11.34 -6.18 -6.10
N PHE A 157 11.43 -5.04 -5.39
CA PHE A 157 11.59 -5.02 -3.94
C PHE A 157 10.30 -4.72 -3.19
N THR A 158 10.18 -5.36 -2.04
CA THR A 158 9.16 -5.07 -1.03
C THR A 158 9.83 -4.96 0.34
N ARG A 159 9.13 -4.44 1.34
CA ARG A 159 9.65 -4.40 2.72
C ARG A 159 9.94 -5.79 3.29
N GLU A 160 9.15 -6.78 2.90
CA GLU A 160 9.28 -8.18 3.31
C GLU A 160 10.01 -8.96 2.21
N LYS A 161 11.23 -9.40 2.50
CA LYS A 161 12.11 -10.02 1.49
C LYS A 161 11.52 -11.24 0.77
N ASP A 162 10.65 -11.99 1.45
CA ASP A 162 9.94 -13.15 0.92
C ASP A 162 8.85 -12.81 -0.11
N LYS A 163 8.53 -11.52 -0.25
CA LYS A 163 7.62 -10.98 -1.28
C LYS A 163 8.36 -10.36 -2.47
N ASN A 164 9.68 -10.28 -2.43
CA ASN A 164 10.46 -9.73 -3.54
C ASN A 164 10.34 -10.60 -4.79
N ILE A 165 10.34 -9.97 -5.96
CA ILE A 165 10.50 -10.70 -7.21
C ILE A 165 11.89 -11.33 -7.20
N SER A 166 11.97 -12.66 -7.36
CA SER A 166 13.24 -13.36 -7.39
C SER A 166 14.07 -12.92 -8.61
N LEU A 167 15.39 -13.06 -8.51
CA LEU A 167 16.28 -12.72 -9.63
C LEU A 167 15.91 -13.47 -10.91
N GLU A 168 15.64 -14.77 -10.80
CA GLU A 168 15.23 -15.62 -11.91
C GLU A 168 13.96 -15.08 -12.58
N HIS A 169 12.93 -14.77 -11.79
CA HIS A 169 11.67 -14.25 -12.32
C HIS A 169 11.85 -12.85 -12.92
N LEU A 170 12.69 -12.01 -12.31
CA LEU A 170 13.00 -10.68 -12.85
C LEU A 170 13.68 -10.78 -14.22
N GLN A 171 14.63 -11.71 -14.39
CA GLN A 171 15.30 -11.95 -15.68
C GLN A 171 14.31 -12.42 -16.75
N ILE A 172 13.37 -13.31 -16.40
CA ILE A 172 12.29 -13.73 -17.31
C ILE A 172 11.43 -12.54 -17.72
N VAL A 173 11.03 -11.69 -16.78
CA VAL A 173 10.25 -10.48 -17.05
C VAL A 173 11.00 -9.53 -18.00
N LEU A 174 12.28 -9.24 -17.70
CA LEU A 174 13.10 -8.35 -18.54
C LEU A 174 13.25 -8.91 -19.95
N LYS A 175 13.49 -10.23 -20.09
CA LYS A 175 13.57 -10.91 -21.40
C LYS A 175 12.27 -10.74 -22.20
N LEU A 176 11.10 -11.00 -21.56
CA LEU A 176 9.79 -10.90 -22.22
C LEU A 176 9.45 -9.45 -22.59
N LEU A 177 9.92 -8.47 -21.82
CA LEU A 177 9.62 -7.06 -22.01
C LEU A 177 10.72 -6.30 -22.78
N LYS A 178 11.68 -7.00 -23.37
CA LYS A 178 12.80 -6.39 -24.13
C LYS A 178 12.35 -5.39 -25.22
N PRO A 179 11.19 -5.55 -25.91
CA PRO A 179 10.73 -4.57 -26.90
C PRO A 179 10.27 -3.23 -26.31
N PHE A 180 10.13 -3.12 -24.98
CA PHE A 180 9.57 -1.94 -24.31
C PHE A 180 10.66 -1.09 -23.66
N CYS A 181 10.32 0.18 -23.40
CA CYS A 181 11.15 1.07 -22.58
C CYS A 181 10.95 0.71 -21.08
N VAL A 182 11.76 -0.20 -20.58
CA VAL A 182 11.69 -0.67 -19.19
C VAL A 182 12.54 0.21 -18.29
N THR A 183 11.95 0.72 -17.22
CA THR A 183 12.66 1.35 -16.09
C THR A 183 12.70 0.38 -14.91
N LEU A 184 13.88 0.01 -14.44
CA LEU A 184 14.10 -0.84 -13.27
C LEU A 184 14.40 0.03 -12.05
N LEU A 185 13.54 -0.05 -11.02
CA LEU A 185 13.78 0.54 -9.70
C LEU A 185 14.59 -0.42 -8.83
N ASP A 186 15.66 0.08 -8.23
CA ASP A 186 16.51 -0.68 -7.33
C ASP A 186 16.92 0.15 -6.12
N PHE A 187 16.05 0.24 -5.13
CA PHE A 187 16.28 1.04 -3.92
C PHE A 187 17.55 0.67 -3.15
N GLU A 188 18.00 -0.57 -3.25
CA GLU A 188 19.11 -1.11 -2.47
C GLU A 188 20.35 -1.39 -3.32
N GLU A 189 20.35 -1.03 -4.60
CA GLU A 189 21.44 -1.27 -5.57
C GLU A 189 21.86 -2.75 -5.69
N ARG A 190 20.94 -3.68 -5.44
CA ARG A 190 21.20 -5.12 -5.47
C ARG A 190 21.32 -5.68 -6.89
N TYR A 191 20.66 -5.04 -7.84
CA TYR A 191 20.56 -5.49 -9.24
C TYR A 191 21.28 -4.55 -10.21
N ALA A 192 22.31 -3.84 -9.73
CA ALA A 192 23.13 -2.94 -10.58
C ALA A 192 23.72 -3.67 -11.79
N PHE A 193 23.99 -4.97 -11.69
CA PHE A 193 24.47 -5.80 -12.78
C PHE A 193 23.44 -6.01 -13.91
N LEU A 194 22.15 -5.76 -13.65
CA LEU A 194 21.06 -5.80 -14.65
C LEU A 194 20.83 -4.43 -15.32
N GLN A 195 21.62 -3.43 -15.03
CA GLN A 195 21.42 -2.08 -15.58
C GLN A 195 21.39 -2.04 -17.12
N ASN A 196 22.08 -2.96 -17.79
CA ASN A 196 22.10 -3.08 -19.25
C ASN A 196 20.93 -3.90 -19.81
N GLU A 197 20.15 -4.57 -18.96
CA GLU A 197 18.98 -5.33 -19.37
C GLU A 197 17.70 -4.48 -19.41
N ALA A 198 17.73 -3.29 -18.81
CA ALA A 198 16.65 -2.30 -18.81
C ALA A 198 17.06 -1.05 -19.56
N ALA A 199 16.10 -0.34 -20.17
CA ALA A 199 16.37 0.93 -20.83
C ALA A 199 16.85 2.02 -19.85
N HIS A 200 16.31 1.99 -18.62
CA HIS A 200 16.69 2.88 -17.53
C HIS A 200 16.85 2.11 -16.23
N TYR A 201 17.89 2.44 -15.48
CA TYR A 201 18.11 1.95 -14.13
C TYR A 201 18.05 3.11 -13.14
N ARG A 202 17.28 2.96 -12.06
CA ARG A 202 17.08 4.00 -11.04
C ARG A 202 17.33 3.43 -9.64
N ALA A 203 18.34 3.94 -8.97
CA ALA A 203 18.69 3.60 -7.60
C ALA A 203 18.36 4.75 -6.64
N LYS A 204 18.11 4.43 -5.37
CA LYS A 204 17.97 5.41 -4.26
C LYS A 204 16.93 6.53 -4.52
N THR A 205 15.86 6.21 -5.22
CA THR A 205 14.78 7.17 -5.54
C THR A 205 13.95 7.55 -4.31
N SER A 206 13.50 8.79 -4.23
CA SER A 206 12.52 9.26 -3.25
C SER A 206 11.12 8.75 -3.57
N LEU A 207 10.19 8.82 -2.61
CA LEU A 207 8.79 8.42 -2.85
C LEU A 207 8.11 9.32 -3.88
N GLU A 208 8.43 10.60 -3.91
CA GLU A 208 7.93 11.57 -4.89
C GLU A 208 8.41 11.22 -6.31
N GLU A 209 9.69 10.89 -6.47
CA GLU A 209 10.23 10.43 -7.75
C GLU A 209 9.56 9.13 -8.21
N VAL A 210 9.36 8.19 -7.29
CA VAL A 210 8.66 6.93 -7.61
C VAL A 210 7.22 7.19 -8.02
N LYS A 211 6.49 8.10 -7.34
CA LYS A 211 5.15 8.54 -7.76
C LYS A 211 5.18 9.05 -9.19
N ASN A 212 6.13 9.93 -9.53
CA ASN A 212 6.25 10.49 -10.87
C ASN A 212 6.56 9.40 -11.91
N LEU A 213 7.48 8.47 -11.60
CA LEU A 213 7.77 7.34 -12.49
C LEU A 213 6.55 6.44 -12.72
N ILE A 214 5.73 6.21 -11.68
CA ILE A 214 4.46 5.48 -11.84
C ILE A 214 3.50 6.27 -12.74
N LEU A 215 3.38 7.60 -12.57
CA LEU A 215 2.53 8.45 -13.38
C LEU A 215 2.96 8.48 -14.85
N GLU A 216 4.25 8.42 -15.14
CA GLU A 216 4.82 8.41 -16.48
C GLU A 216 4.78 7.03 -17.16
N SER A 217 4.57 5.94 -16.39
CA SER A 217 4.51 4.59 -16.92
C SER A 217 3.13 4.21 -17.41
N ASP A 218 3.08 3.31 -18.39
CA ASP A 218 1.84 2.69 -18.88
C ASP A 218 1.46 1.47 -18.02
N LEU A 219 2.49 0.79 -17.47
CA LEU A 219 2.33 -0.38 -16.61
C LEU A 219 3.37 -0.35 -15.49
N TYR A 220 2.91 -0.57 -14.26
CA TYR A 220 3.75 -0.85 -13.11
C TYR A 220 3.78 -2.36 -12.82
N ILE A 221 4.97 -2.95 -12.63
CA ILE A 221 5.15 -4.36 -12.25
C ILE A 221 5.88 -4.42 -10.90
N GLY A 222 5.33 -5.16 -9.94
CA GLY A 222 5.95 -5.30 -8.63
C GLY A 222 5.42 -6.47 -7.81
N GLY A 223 6.03 -6.69 -6.65
CA GLY A 223 5.51 -7.58 -5.63
C GLY A 223 4.34 -6.93 -4.85
N ASP A 224 3.67 -7.72 -4.00
CA ASP A 224 2.63 -7.24 -3.09
C ASP A 224 3.22 -6.25 -2.07
N SER A 225 3.12 -4.97 -2.37
CA SER A 225 3.74 -3.87 -1.63
C SER A 225 2.96 -2.57 -1.73
N PHE A 226 3.38 -1.57 -0.95
CA PHE A 226 2.87 -0.20 -0.99
C PHE A 226 2.72 0.39 -2.41
N LEU A 227 3.67 0.13 -3.32
CA LEU A 227 3.67 0.74 -4.65
C LEU A 227 2.55 0.21 -5.57
N ILE A 228 2.08 -1.02 -5.36
CA ILE A 228 0.87 -1.52 -6.04
C ILE A 228 -0.36 -0.70 -5.65
N HIS A 229 -0.50 -0.42 -4.36
CA HIS A 229 -1.60 0.41 -3.88
C HIS A 229 -1.48 1.84 -4.40
N LEU A 230 -0.25 2.38 -4.49
CA LEU A 230 -0.01 3.69 -5.07
C LEU A 230 -0.37 3.71 -6.56
N ALA A 231 0.03 2.71 -7.34
CA ALA A 231 -0.33 2.59 -8.75
C ALA A 231 -1.86 2.52 -8.92
N TYR A 232 -2.56 1.75 -8.07
CA TYR A 232 -4.02 1.70 -8.04
C TYR A 232 -4.65 3.06 -7.79
N TYR A 233 -4.19 3.82 -6.79
CA TYR A 233 -4.72 5.16 -6.49
C TYR A 233 -4.38 6.22 -7.53
N LEU A 234 -3.31 6.04 -8.26
CA LEU A 234 -2.95 6.88 -9.40
C LEU A 234 -3.64 6.45 -10.70
N GLU A 235 -4.58 5.50 -10.64
CA GLU A 235 -5.33 4.95 -11.77
C GLU A 235 -4.42 4.39 -12.88
N LYS A 236 -3.28 3.81 -12.48
CA LYS A 236 -2.30 3.21 -13.38
C LYS A 236 -2.49 1.71 -13.50
N ASN A 237 -2.23 1.17 -14.68
CA ASN A 237 -2.19 -0.27 -14.85
C ASN A 237 -1.06 -0.86 -14.02
N TYR A 238 -1.29 -2.04 -13.45
CA TYR A 238 -0.29 -2.73 -12.65
C TYR A 238 -0.35 -4.24 -12.87
N PHE A 239 0.77 -4.90 -12.57
CA PHE A 239 0.89 -6.35 -12.51
C PHE A 239 1.57 -6.76 -11.21
N ILE A 240 0.97 -7.75 -10.49
CA ILE A 240 1.43 -8.15 -9.16
C ILE A 240 2.02 -9.56 -9.18
N PHE A 241 3.20 -9.71 -8.61
CA PHE A 241 3.75 -11.01 -8.23
C PHE A 241 3.38 -11.34 -6.78
N PHE A 242 2.69 -12.47 -6.57
CA PHE A 242 2.43 -13.03 -5.25
C PHE A 242 3.28 -14.27 -5.03
N TYR A 243 4.07 -14.26 -3.95
CA TYR A 243 4.87 -15.40 -3.49
C TYR A 243 4.23 -16.14 -2.33
N ARG A 244 3.10 -15.66 -1.84
CA ARG A 244 2.23 -16.30 -0.84
C ARG A 244 0.79 -15.87 -1.05
N ASP A 245 -0.16 -16.60 -0.45
CA ASP A 245 -1.56 -16.20 -0.49
C ASP A 245 -1.76 -14.95 0.40
N ASN A 246 -2.10 -13.83 -0.22
CA ASN A 246 -2.31 -12.53 0.42
C ASN A 246 -3.44 -11.75 -0.28
N ASP A 247 -4.47 -12.47 -0.70
CA ASP A 247 -5.58 -11.93 -1.50
C ASP A 247 -6.35 -10.81 -0.78
N GLU A 248 -6.21 -10.74 0.55
CA GLU A 248 -6.83 -9.70 1.38
C GLU A 248 -6.32 -8.29 1.06
N PHE A 249 -5.11 -8.16 0.50
CA PHE A 249 -4.52 -6.87 0.13
C PHE A 249 -4.63 -6.56 -1.37
N MET A 250 -5.34 -7.36 -2.15
CA MET A 250 -5.54 -7.08 -3.57
C MET A 250 -6.38 -5.81 -3.77
N PRO A 251 -5.93 -4.87 -4.62
CA PRO A 251 -6.76 -3.75 -5.03
C PRO A 251 -8.07 -4.20 -5.68
N PRO A 252 -9.17 -3.44 -5.58
CA PRO A 252 -10.50 -3.84 -6.03
C PRO A 252 -10.61 -4.18 -7.53
N ASN A 253 -9.77 -3.58 -8.38
CA ASN A 253 -9.75 -3.85 -9.82
C ASN A 253 -8.79 -4.99 -10.22
N SER A 254 -8.29 -5.77 -9.25
CA SER A 254 -7.45 -6.93 -9.56
C SER A 254 -8.25 -8.03 -10.21
N LYS A 255 -7.79 -8.47 -11.38
CA LYS A 255 -8.36 -9.57 -12.15
C LYS A 255 -7.28 -10.62 -12.39
N ASN A 256 -7.67 -11.83 -12.77
CA ASN A 256 -6.71 -12.91 -12.99
C ASN A 256 -5.59 -12.58 -14.00
N GLU A 257 -5.82 -11.62 -14.88
CA GLU A 257 -4.88 -11.18 -15.90
C GLU A 257 -3.73 -10.33 -15.38
N ASN A 258 -3.95 -9.56 -14.31
CA ASN A 258 -2.97 -8.59 -13.81
C ASN A 258 -2.24 -9.02 -12.54
N PHE A 259 -2.25 -10.32 -12.24
CA PHE A 259 -1.39 -10.88 -11.19
C PHE A 259 -0.93 -12.30 -11.50
N LEU A 260 0.14 -12.72 -10.86
CA LEU A 260 0.65 -14.09 -10.89
C LEU A 260 0.92 -14.57 -9.46
N LYS A 261 0.30 -15.70 -9.08
CA LYS A 261 0.66 -16.44 -7.86
C LYS A 261 1.87 -17.33 -8.15
N ALA A 262 3.05 -16.75 -8.04
CA ALA A 262 4.32 -17.39 -8.42
C ALA A 262 4.56 -18.69 -7.64
N HIS A 263 4.15 -18.76 -6.37
CA HIS A 263 4.26 -19.97 -5.55
C HIS A 263 3.33 -21.13 -6.00
N LYS A 264 2.39 -20.89 -6.91
CA LYS A 264 1.46 -21.89 -7.47
C LYS A 264 1.72 -22.17 -8.96
N SER A 265 2.67 -21.46 -9.55
CA SER A 265 3.00 -21.64 -10.96
C SER A 265 3.92 -22.83 -11.16
N HIS A 266 3.62 -23.68 -12.14
CA HIS A 266 4.49 -24.77 -12.57
C HIS A 266 5.53 -24.31 -13.60
N SER A 267 5.27 -23.23 -14.32
CA SER A 267 6.18 -22.61 -15.29
C SER A 267 5.93 -21.10 -15.34
N ILE A 268 6.77 -20.35 -14.63
CA ILE A 268 6.67 -18.89 -14.55
C ILE A 268 6.73 -18.23 -15.94
N GLU A 269 7.64 -18.68 -16.81
CA GLU A 269 7.81 -18.10 -18.16
C GLU A 269 6.54 -18.28 -19.00
N GLN A 270 5.94 -19.48 -18.99
CA GLN A 270 4.71 -19.75 -19.74
C GLN A 270 3.52 -18.97 -19.20
N ASP A 271 3.35 -18.96 -17.88
CA ASP A 271 2.24 -18.25 -17.23
C ASP A 271 2.36 -16.73 -17.42
N LEU A 272 3.55 -16.16 -17.32
CA LEU A 272 3.81 -14.75 -17.62
C LEU A 272 3.53 -14.43 -19.10
N ALA A 273 4.07 -15.22 -20.00
CA ALA A 273 3.84 -15.01 -21.43
C ALA A 273 2.34 -15.05 -21.78
N LYS A 274 1.56 -15.97 -21.18
CA LYS A 274 0.11 -16.03 -21.34
C LYS A 274 -0.57 -14.74 -20.84
N LYS A 275 -0.22 -14.30 -19.63
CA LYS A 275 -0.81 -13.09 -19.03
C LYS A 275 -0.40 -11.83 -19.77
N PHE A 276 0.85 -11.74 -20.22
CA PHE A 276 1.35 -10.59 -20.99
C PHE A 276 0.71 -10.50 -22.38
N ARG A 277 0.42 -11.66 -23.05
CA ARG A 277 -0.42 -11.65 -24.27
C ARG A 277 -1.81 -11.11 -23.99
N TYR A 278 -2.44 -11.54 -22.91
CA TYR A 278 -3.76 -11.03 -22.52
C TYR A 278 -3.77 -9.53 -22.27
N LEU A 279 -2.69 -9.00 -21.69
CA LEU A 279 -2.49 -7.57 -21.47
C LEU A 279 -2.03 -6.80 -22.72
N GLY A 280 -1.82 -7.46 -23.86
CA GLY A 280 -1.38 -6.83 -25.11
C GLY A 280 0.10 -6.43 -25.11
N LEU A 281 0.94 -7.11 -24.32
CA LEU A 281 2.39 -6.89 -24.24
C LEU A 281 3.18 -7.82 -25.17
N LEU A 282 2.60 -8.94 -25.61
CA LEU A 282 3.23 -9.96 -26.47
C LEU A 282 2.30 -10.36 -27.60
#